data_f54f8d12d74bb0030210c9cb8102dc4f
#
_entry.id   f54f8d12d74bb0030210c9cb8102dc4f
#
_cell.length_a   1.000
_cell.length_b   1.000
_cell.length_c   1.000
_cell.angle_alpha   90.00
_cell.angle_beta   90.00
_cell.angle_gamma   90.00
#
_symmetry.space_group_name_H-M   'P 1'
#
loop_
_entity.id
_entity.type
_entity.pdbx_description
1 polymer ?
#
loop_
_entity_poly.entity_id
_entity_poly.type
_entity_poly.pdbx_seq_one_letter_code
_entity_poly.pdbx_strand_id
1 'polypeptide(L)'
;MKIEVIGCSGAEMPGHNAPAFLLDDEILFDAGSLTSVLDEKAQLRIKNIFITHAHLDHIRSIPFLADNIVVGKDKSKVTIFSISPVIRTIKTHLFNSAVWPDFTIIPNPHDAILNLVELKTGQSIKINGYTVIPYKVNHTVPAVGYLVEDRHRRRFFYSGDTGPSPNTWKKIANKKIHCLIIDVSFPSSMKELALRTAHLTPDLLKTELAKIRPLPGRIFITHPKPQYFKTIKREIDSLKFRNVRILKDGDIIRV
;
A
#
# COMPACT_ATOMS: atom_id res chain seq x y z
N MET A 1 -10.29 3.48 -13.26
CA MET A 1 -9.54 2.71 -12.24
C MET A 1 -10.52 2.16 -11.21
N LYS A 2 -10.53 0.86 -11.00
CA LYS A 2 -11.24 0.17 -9.91
C LYS A 2 -10.18 -0.31 -8.90
N ILE A 3 -10.28 0.10 -7.65
CA ILE A 3 -9.41 -0.38 -6.58
C ILE A 3 -10.27 -1.18 -5.62
N GLU A 4 -9.94 -2.44 -5.43
CA GLU A 4 -10.55 -3.32 -4.45
C GLU A 4 -9.70 -3.34 -3.18
N VAL A 5 -10.33 -3.15 -2.03
CA VAL A 5 -9.68 -3.14 -0.72
C VAL A 5 -9.67 -4.56 -0.18
N ILE A 6 -8.58 -5.28 -0.38
CA ILE A 6 -8.40 -6.65 0.12
C ILE A 6 -8.18 -6.62 1.63
N GLY A 7 -7.46 -5.62 2.11
CA GLY A 7 -7.23 -5.34 3.51
C GLY A 7 -6.83 -3.89 3.72
N CYS A 8 -7.22 -3.31 4.86
CA CYS A 8 -6.94 -1.92 5.18
C CYS A 8 -6.70 -1.65 6.67
N SER A 9 -6.49 -2.69 7.48
CA SER A 9 -6.29 -2.56 8.92
C SER A 9 -4.81 -2.49 9.30
N GLY A 10 -4.47 -1.68 10.29
CA GLY A 10 -3.11 -1.53 10.81
C GLY A 10 -2.68 -2.61 11.81
N ALA A 11 -3.45 -3.69 11.93
CA ALA A 11 -3.11 -4.92 12.63
C ALA A 11 -3.99 -6.04 12.13
N GLU A 12 -3.48 -7.27 12.20
CA GLU A 12 -4.26 -8.46 11.88
C GLU A 12 -5.05 -8.93 13.10
N MET A 13 -6.34 -9.07 12.93
CA MET A 13 -7.28 -9.64 13.91
C MET A 13 -8.42 -10.33 13.14
N PRO A 14 -9.20 -11.22 13.77
CA PRO A 14 -10.38 -11.79 13.10
C PRO A 14 -11.29 -10.71 12.51
N GLY A 15 -11.54 -10.77 11.20
CA GLY A 15 -12.32 -9.76 10.47
C GLY A 15 -11.60 -8.44 10.15
N HIS A 16 -10.26 -8.40 10.32
CA HIS A 16 -9.41 -7.25 10.02
C HIS A 16 -8.17 -7.71 9.25
N ASN A 17 -8.09 -7.36 7.98
CA ASN A 17 -7.02 -7.77 7.08
C ASN A 17 -5.94 -6.68 6.95
N ALA A 18 -4.68 -7.11 6.92
CA ALA A 18 -3.52 -6.24 6.70
C ALA A 18 -3.54 -5.61 5.29
N PRO A 19 -2.88 -4.45 5.09
CA PRO A 19 -3.02 -3.65 3.88
C PRO A 19 -2.72 -4.39 2.57
N ALA A 20 -3.67 -4.35 1.64
CA ALA A 20 -3.55 -4.83 0.27
C ALA A 20 -4.64 -4.19 -0.60
N PHE A 21 -4.25 -3.49 -1.67
CA PHE A 21 -5.15 -2.76 -2.56
C PHE A 21 -4.97 -3.23 -4.00
N LEU A 22 -5.99 -3.86 -4.58
CA LEU A 22 -5.93 -4.46 -5.91
C LEU A 22 -6.53 -3.52 -6.96
N LEU A 23 -5.70 -3.05 -7.89
CA LEU A 23 -6.10 -2.20 -9.01
C LEU A 23 -6.38 -3.05 -10.25
N ASP A 24 -7.62 -2.95 -10.75
CA ASP A 24 -8.09 -3.59 -11.99
C ASP A 24 -7.66 -5.07 -12.11
N ASP A 25 -7.74 -5.80 -10.99
CA ASP A 25 -7.51 -7.24 -10.83
C ASP A 25 -6.08 -7.76 -11.14
N GLU A 26 -5.10 -6.87 -11.44
CA GLU A 26 -3.75 -7.27 -11.88
C GLU A 26 -2.58 -6.58 -11.14
N ILE A 27 -2.81 -5.38 -10.61
CA ILE A 27 -1.76 -4.59 -9.93
C ILE A 27 -2.11 -4.47 -8.46
N LEU A 28 -1.22 -4.92 -7.60
CA LEU A 28 -1.40 -4.86 -6.15
C LEU A 28 -0.51 -3.80 -5.53
N PHE A 29 -1.05 -3.02 -4.59
CA PHE A 29 -0.30 -2.13 -3.70
C PHE A 29 -0.32 -2.72 -2.29
N ASP A 30 0.84 -3.07 -1.78
CA ASP A 30 1.12 -3.88 -0.60
C ASP A 30 0.46 -5.28 -0.64
N ALA A 31 1.04 -6.21 0.10
CA ALA A 31 0.71 -7.62 0.05
C ALA A 31 0.52 -8.21 1.45
N GLY A 32 -0.26 -7.50 2.30
CA GLY A 32 -0.47 -7.93 3.68
C GLY A 32 -1.39 -9.14 3.81
N SER A 33 -2.46 -9.21 3.02
CA SER A 33 -3.51 -10.23 3.24
C SER A 33 -4.05 -10.90 1.97
N LEU A 34 -3.39 -10.70 0.81
CA LEU A 34 -3.92 -11.18 -0.46
C LEU A 34 -4.22 -12.69 -0.48
N THR A 35 -3.33 -13.52 0.06
CA THR A 35 -3.46 -14.99 -0.02
C THR A 35 -4.47 -15.58 0.96
N SER A 36 -4.84 -14.84 1.99
CA SER A 36 -5.89 -15.24 2.94
C SER A 36 -7.30 -14.80 2.52
N VAL A 37 -7.41 -13.94 1.50
CA VAL A 37 -8.68 -13.34 1.07
C VAL A 37 -9.06 -13.73 -0.36
N LEU A 38 -8.10 -13.70 -1.30
CA LEU A 38 -8.35 -14.00 -2.71
C LEU A 38 -8.28 -15.50 -2.98
N ASP A 39 -9.17 -16.00 -3.84
CA ASP A 39 -9.07 -17.36 -4.37
C ASP A 39 -7.86 -17.53 -5.30
N GLU A 40 -7.50 -18.77 -5.61
CA GLU A 40 -6.35 -19.10 -6.46
C GLU A 40 -6.41 -18.38 -7.81
N LYS A 41 -7.57 -18.35 -8.46
CA LYS A 41 -7.76 -17.71 -9.76
C LYS A 41 -7.49 -16.21 -9.71
N ALA A 42 -7.92 -15.54 -8.65
CA ALA A 42 -7.66 -14.11 -8.44
C ALA A 42 -6.17 -13.86 -8.13
N GLN A 43 -5.54 -14.71 -7.31
CA GLN A 43 -4.11 -14.62 -7.03
C GLN A 43 -3.26 -14.74 -8.29
N LEU A 44 -3.57 -15.69 -9.18
CA LEU A 44 -2.83 -15.93 -10.43
C LEU A 44 -2.95 -14.79 -11.46
N ARG A 45 -3.94 -13.89 -11.33
CA ARG A 45 -4.05 -12.68 -12.17
C ARG A 45 -3.08 -11.57 -11.75
N ILE A 46 -2.59 -11.59 -10.51
CA ILE A 46 -1.67 -10.56 -10.02
C ILE A 46 -0.31 -10.74 -10.67
N LYS A 47 0.12 -9.75 -11.44
CA LYS A 47 1.41 -9.76 -12.16
C LYS A 47 2.40 -8.74 -11.62
N ASN A 48 1.90 -7.68 -10.97
CA ASN A 48 2.71 -6.56 -10.51
C ASN A 48 2.33 -6.19 -9.09
N ILE A 49 3.30 -6.15 -8.18
CA ILE A 49 3.11 -5.77 -6.78
C ILE A 49 4.01 -4.57 -6.46
N PHE A 50 3.42 -3.48 -6.01
CA PHE A 50 4.12 -2.28 -5.55
C PHE A 50 4.14 -2.27 -4.02
N ILE A 51 5.33 -2.41 -3.42
CA ILE A 51 5.50 -2.44 -1.97
C ILE A 51 5.90 -1.07 -1.47
N THR A 52 5.16 -0.53 -0.49
CA THR A 52 5.44 0.76 0.12
C THR A 52 6.66 0.70 1.03
N HIS A 53 6.76 -0.30 1.90
CA HIS A 53 7.85 -0.55 2.82
C HIS A 53 7.86 -2.02 3.27
N ALA A 54 8.90 -2.45 3.99
CA ALA A 54 9.14 -3.85 4.28
C ALA A 54 8.66 -4.32 5.68
N HIS A 55 7.67 -3.63 6.30
CA HIS A 55 7.02 -4.21 7.48
C HIS A 55 6.20 -5.44 7.08
N LEU A 56 6.12 -6.40 7.99
CA LEU A 56 5.58 -7.72 7.70
C LEU A 56 4.11 -7.67 7.27
N ASP A 57 3.32 -6.78 7.84
CA ASP A 57 1.91 -6.56 7.48
C ASP A 57 1.70 -5.99 6.06
N HIS A 58 2.77 -5.58 5.38
CA HIS A 58 2.75 -5.14 3.98
C HIS A 58 3.36 -6.14 2.98
N ILE A 59 4.09 -7.17 3.46
CA ILE A 59 4.82 -8.10 2.58
C ILE A 59 4.53 -9.59 2.84
N ARG A 60 3.85 -9.94 3.92
CA ARG A 60 3.76 -11.33 4.42
C ARG A 60 3.09 -12.31 3.45
N SER A 61 2.21 -11.85 2.58
CA SER A 61 1.53 -12.73 1.62
C SER A 61 2.37 -13.05 0.38
N ILE A 62 3.49 -12.35 0.15
CA ILE A 62 4.35 -12.59 -1.03
C ILE A 62 4.93 -14.00 -1.04
N PRO A 63 5.47 -14.54 0.07
CA PRO A 63 5.97 -15.92 0.13
C PRO A 63 4.91 -16.95 -0.24
N PHE A 64 3.71 -16.83 0.31
CA PHE A 64 2.61 -17.76 0.05
C PHE A 64 2.08 -17.65 -1.38
N LEU A 65 2.04 -16.43 -1.96
CA LEU A 65 1.70 -16.25 -3.36
C LEU A 65 2.70 -16.96 -4.28
N ALA A 66 4.00 -16.82 -4.02
CA ALA A 66 5.04 -17.46 -4.81
C ALA A 66 4.95 -18.99 -4.71
N ASP A 67 4.64 -19.52 -3.52
CA ASP A 67 4.42 -20.95 -3.28
C ASP A 67 3.18 -21.45 -4.04
N ASN A 68 2.05 -20.74 -3.97
CA ASN A 68 0.83 -21.08 -4.71
C ASN A 68 1.07 -21.11 -6.23
N ILE A 69 1.89 -20.17 -6.75
CA ILE A 69 2.24 -20.13 -8.18
C ILE A 69 3.12 -21.31 -8.58
N VAL A 70 4.14 -21.66 -7.78
CA VAL A 70 5.10 -22.73 -8.16
C VAL A 70 4.47 -24.10 -8.15
N VAL A 71 3.51 -24.35 -7.25
CA VAL A 71 2.78 -25.65 -7.20
C VAL A 71 1.61 -25.69 -8.19
N GLY A 72 1.14 -24.52 -8.66
CA GLY A 72 0.06 -24.40 -9.63
C GLY A 72 0.44 -24.87 -11.02
N LYS A 73 -0.57 -25.09 -11.89
CA LYS A 73 -0.37 -25.44 -13.30
C LYS A 73 0.11 -24.25 -14.14
N ASP A 74 -0.38 -23.05 -13.82
CA ASP A 74 -0.03 -21.79 -14.48
C ASP A 74 1.19 -21.16 -13.79
N LYS A 75 2.35 -21.31 -14.40
CA LYS A 75 3.61 -20.73 -13.93
C LYS A 75 3.70 -19.26 -14.27
N SER A 76 2.83 -18.44 -13.68
CA SER A 76 2.88 -17.00 -13.86
C SER A 76 4.05 -16.40 -13.09
N LYS A 77 4.64 -15.33 -13.67
CA LYS A 77 5.70 -14.56 -13.00
C LYS A 77 5.09 -13.31 -12.36
N VAL A 78 5.58 -12.96 -11.19
CA VAL A 78 5.17 -11.75 -10.47
C VAL A 78 6.37 -10.82 -10.33
N THR A 79 6.18 -9.55 -10.70
CA THR A 79 7.21 -8.53 -10.51
C THR A 79 6.88 -7.69 -9.28
N ILE A 80 7.83 -7.60 -8.36
CA ILE A 80 7.75 -6.78 -7.15
C ILE A 80 8.55 -5.51 -7.37
N PHE A 81 7.90 -4.37 -7.22
CA PHE A 81 8.47 -3.05 -7.39
C PHE A 81 8.55 -2.34 -6.05
N SER A 82 9.70 -1.79 -5.70
CA SER A 82 9.87 -0.83 -4.61
C SER A 82 11.20 -0.09 -4.73
N ILE A 83 11.48 0.79 -3.78
CA ILE A 83 12.81 1.43 -3.66
C ILE A 83 13.86 0.42 -3.20
N SER A 84 15.13 0.66 -3.58
CA SER A 84 16.25 -0.25 -3.33
C SER A 84 16.35 -0.77 -1.87
N PRO A 85 16.20 0.05 -0.81
CA PRO A 85 16.25 -0.46 0.55
C PRO A 85 15.16 -1.51 0.86
N VAL A 86 13.94 -1.32 0.33
CA VAL A 86 12.82 -2.25 0.53
C VAL A 86 13.07 -3.57 -0.21
N ILE A 87 13.48 -3.49 -1.49
CA ILE A 87 13.83 -4.67 -2.31
C ILE A 87 14.94 -5.47 -1.63
N ARG A 88 15.97 -4.80 -1.13
CA ARG A 88 17.08 -5.44 -0.42
C ARG A 88 16.62 -6.14 0.85
N THR A 89 15.75 -5.50 1.66
CA THR A 89 15.19 -6.11 2.87
C THR A 89 14.39 -7.37 2.54
N ILE A 90 13.52 -7.33 1.53
CA ILE A 90 12.74 -8.49 1.07
C ILE A 90 13.67 -9.63 0.65
N LYS A 91 14.69 -9.34 -0.17
CA LYS A 91 15.64 -10.35 -0.66
C LYS A 91 16.48 -10.93 0.48
N THR A 92 17.03 -10.10 1.36
CA THR A 92 17.97 -10.54 2.39
C THR A 92 17.29 -11.22 3.57
N HIS A 93 16.10 -10.78 3.95
CA HIS A 93 15.47 -11.24 5.20
C HIS A 93 14.25 -12.13 4.99
N LEU A 94 13.63 -12.13 3.80
CA LEU A 94 12.46 -12.95 3.52
C LEU A 94 12.81 -14.12 2.60
N PHE A 95 13.40 -13.85 1.42
CA PHE A 95 13.77 -14.87 0.41
C PHE A 95 15.25 -15.30 0.53
N ASN A 96 15.65 -15.76 1.70
CA ASN A 96 17.04 -16.06 2.06
C ASN A 96 17.33 -17.54 2.27
N SER A 97 16.40 -18.42 1.89
CA SER A 97 16.46 -19.88 2.08
C SER A 97 16.49 -20.35 3.54
N ALA A 98 16.44 -19.42 4.50
CA ALA A 98 16.32 -19.71 5.93
C ALA A 98 14.91 -19.40 6.45
N VAL A 99 14.35 -18.23 6.10
CA VAL A 99 12.97 -17.85 6.43
C VAL A 99 12.00 -18.41 5.39
N TRP A 100 12.31 -18.23 4.09
CA TRP A 100 11.52 -18.77 2.97
C TRP A 100 12.43 -19.11 1.78
N PRO A 101 12.04 -20.10 0.92
CA PRO A 101 12.77 -20.41 -0.30
C PRO A 101 12.98 -19.20 -1.19
N ASP A 102 14.09 -19.15 -1.90
CA ASP A 102 14.42 -18.02 -2.76
C ASP A 102 13.71 -18.12 -4.12
N PHE A 103 12.48 -17.64 -4.19
CA PHE A 103 11.69 -17.62 -5.41
C PHE A 103 12.17 -16.64 -6.48
N THR A 104 13.24 -15.90 -6.22
CA THR A 104 13.92 -15.11 -7.25
C THR A 104 14.89 -15.95 -8.11
N ILE A 105 15.05 -17.24 -7.77
CA ILE A 105 15.86 -18.22 -8.52
C ILE A 105 15.13 -19.56 -8.70
N ILE A 106 13.93 -19.74 -8.19
CA ILE A 106 13.12 -20.98 -8.29
C ILE A 106 12.04 -20.78 -9.37
N PRO A 107 11.82 -21.81 -10.26
CA PRO A 107 12.46 -23.11 -10.34
C PRO A 107 13.89 -23.09 -10.87
N ASN A 108 14.28 -22.05 -11.60
CA ASN A 108 15.64 -21.76 -12.04
C ASN A 108 15.77 -20.24 -12.28
N PRO A 109 16.98 -19.66 -12.36
CA PRO A 109 17.17 -18.21 -12.49
C PRO A 109 16.52 -17.56 -13.72
N HIS A 110 16.32 -18.30 -14.82
CA HIS A 110 15.69 -17.79 -16.05
C HIS A 110 14.15 -17.77 -15.95
N ASP A 111 13.59 -18.70 -15.17
CA ASP A 111 12.15 -18.89 -15.02
C ASP A 111 11.66 -18.62 -13.58
N ALA A 112 12.40 -17.80 -12.85
CA ALA A 112 12.07 -17.43 -11.48
C ALA A 112 10.64 -16.88 -11.36
N ILE A 113 9.94 -17.31 -10.29
CA ILE A 113 8.56 -16.89 -9.99
C ILE A 113 8.52 -15.40 -9.68
N LEU A 114 9.50 -14.91 -8.92
CA LEU A 114 9.57 -13.50 -8.49
C LEU A 114 10.69 -12.75 -9.22
N ASN A 115 10.33 -11.61 -9.78
CA ASN A 115 11.27 -10.62 -10.28
C ASN A 115 11.26 -9.40 -9.35
N LEU A 116 12.42 -8.93 -8.91
CA LEU A 116 12.55 -7.78 -8.02
C LEU A 116 13.08 -6.57 -8.81
N VAL A 117 12.32 -5.47 -8.82
CA VAL A 117 12.66 -4.26 -9.59
C VAL A 117 12.78 -3.06 -8.66
N GLU A 118 13.95 -2.43 -8.68
CA GLU A 118 14.22 -1.22 -7.92
C GLU A 118 13.70 0.03 -8.63
N LEU A 119 12.97 0.86 -7.88
CA LEU A 119 12.46 2.15 -8.32
C LEU A 119 13.26 3.30 -7.71
N LYS A 120 13.38 4.39 -8.47
CA LYS A 120 13.91 5.66 -7.95
C LYS A 120 12.75 6.60 -7.61
N THR A 121 12.76 7.18 -6.41
CA THR A 121 11.74 8.15 -5.98
C THR A 121 11.63 9.32 -6.97
N GLY A 122 10.40 9.67 -7.35
CA GLY A 122 10.10 10.71 -8.33
C GLY A 122 10.22 10.27 -9.80
N GLN A 123 10.78 9.10 -10.08
CA GLN A 123 10.85 8.55 -11.43
C GLN A 123 9.60 7.74 -11.76
N SER A 124 8.98 8.02 -12.91
CA SER A 124 7.79 7.29 -13.36
C SER A 124 8.15 5.98 -14.06
N ILE A 125 7.30 4.97 -13.86
CA ILE A 125 7.27 3.77 -14.69
C ILE A 125 5.88 3.60 -15.29
N LYS A 126 5.80 2.92 -16.44
CA LYS A 126 4.52 2.60 -17.11
C LYS A 126 4.24 1.11 -17.00
N ILE A 127 3.08 0.77 -16.45
CA ILE A 127 2.62 -0.62 -16.25
C ILE A 127 1.13 -0.70 -16.62
N ASN A 128 0.75 -1.58 -17.53
CA ASN A 128 -0.63 -1.90 -17.90
C ASN A 128 -1.50 -0.64 -18.18
N GLY A 129 -0.93 0.36 -18.85
CA GLY A 129 -1.62 1.62 -19.16
C GLY A 129 -1.66 2.65 -18.02
N TYR A 130 -1.01 2.36 -16.90
CA TYR A 130 -0.82 3.26 -15.77
C TYR A 130 0.59 3.85 -15.73
N THR A 131 0.69 5.08 -15.24
CA THR A 131 1.96 5.69 -14.83
C THR A 131 2.02 5.66 -13.32
N VAL A 132 3.04 5.00 -12.75
CA VAL A 132 3.25 4.87 -11.30
C VAL A 132 4.52 5.62 -10.91
N ILE A 133 4.44 6.45 -9.87
CA ILE A 133 5.56 7.28 -9.38
C ILE A 133 5.67 7.10 -7.86
N PRO A 134 6.80 6.56 -7.35
CA PRO A 134 7.04 6.48 -5.91
C PRO A 134 7.49 7.83 -5.35
N TYR A 135 6.92 8.24 -4.22
CA TYR A 135 7.32 9.41 -3.45
C TYR A 135 7.69 9.00 -2.03
N LYS A 136 8.84 9.46 -1.56
CA LYS A 136 9.27 9.21 -0.18
C LYS A 136 8.22 9.75 0.80
N VAL A 137 7.84 8.94 1.80
CA VAL A 137 7.00 9.33 2.93
C VAL A 137 7.80 9.23 4.24
N ASN A 138 7.25 9.78 5.31
CA ASN A 138 7.88 9.74 6.63
C ASN A 138 7.41 8.50 7.39
N HIS A 139 8.28 7.50 7.50
CA HIS A 139 8.01 6.31 8.29
C HIS A 139 9.28 5.86 9.03
N THR A 140 9.16 4.91 9.95
CA THR A 140 10.27 4.42 10.81
C THR A 140 11.32 3.64 10.03
N VAL A 141 10.96 3.11 8.87
CA VAL A 141 11.86 2.44 7.91
C VAL A 141 11.79 3.15 6.55
N PRO A 142 12.70 2.88 5.60
CA PRO A 142 12.59 3.40 4.24
C PRO A 142 11.23 3.08 3.63
N ALA A 143 10.45 4.12 3.28
CA ALA A 143 9.08 3.96 2.80
C ALA A 143 8.74 4.95 1.68
N VAL A 144 7.80 4.53 0.82
CA VAL A 144 7.25 5.34 -0.27
C VAL A 144 5.73 5.21 -0.33
N GLY A 145 5.07 6.29 -0.74
CA GLY A 145 3.72 6.23 -1.28
C GLY A 145 3.76 6.26 -2.80
N TYR A 146 2.68 5.85 -3.44
CA TYR A 146 2.57 5.74 -4.89
C TYR A 146 1.52 6.69 -5.45
N LEU A 147 1.93 7.56 -6.39
CA LEU A 147 1.02 8.30 -7.25
C LEU A 147 0.78 7.48 -8.52
N VAL A 148 -0.47 7.17 -8.79
CA VAL A 148 -0.89 6.39 -9.96
C VAL A 148 -1.78 7.24 -10.85
N GLU A 149 -1.45 7.30 -12.14
CA GLU A 149 -2.20 8.04 -13.15
C GLU A 149 -2.63 7.10 -14.28
N ASP A 150 -3.90 7.17 -14.68
CA ASP A 150 -4.41 6.47 -15.85
C ASP A 150 -4.29 7.31 -17.14
N ARG A 151 -4.65 6.72 -18.29
CA ARG A 151 -4.65 7.37 -19.61
C ARG A 151 -5.54 8.63 -19.70
N HIS A 152 -6.54 8.76 -18.81
CA HIS A 152 -7.43 9.92 -18.72
C HIS A 152 -6.95 10.96 -17.70
N ARG A 153 -5.71 10.84 -17.20
CA ARG A 153 -5.11 11.69 -16.18
C ARG A 153 -5.89 11.70 -14.85
N ARG A 154 -6.67 10.66 -14.56
CA ARG A 154 -7.23 10.45 -13.23
C ARG A 154 -6.13 9.90 -12.34
N ARG A 155 -6.04 10.43 -11.13
CA ARG A 155 -4.93 10.13 -10.21
C ARG A 155 -5.44 9.71 -8.85
N PHE A 156 -4.84 8.66 -8.31
CA PHE A 156 -4.90 8.42 -6.88
C PHE A 156 -3.49 8.45 -6.28
N PHE A 157 -3.42 8.77 -5.00
CA PHE A 157 -2.20 8.64 -4.20
C PHE A 157 -2.48 7.70 -3.04
N TYR A 158 -1.70 6.63 -2.92
CA TYR A 158 -1.67 5.73 -1.78
C TYR A 158 -0.42 6.03 -0.96
N SER A 159 -0.59 6.47 0.30
CA SER A 159 0.54 6.88 1.13
C SER A 159 1.37 5.70 1.65
N GLY A 160 0.78 4.48 1.75
CA GLY A 160 1.31 3.49 2.68
C GLY A 160 1.25 4.05 4.10
N ASP A 161 2.09 3.53 4.97
CA ASP A 161 2.23 4.02 6.34
C ASP A 161 3.02 5.32 6.35
N THR A 162 2.49 6.32 7.06
CA THR A 162 3.12 7.63 7.10
C THR A 162 2.75 8.45 8.33
N GLY A 163 3.75 9.05 8.94
CA GLY A 163 3.58 10.21 9.79
C GLY A 163 3.47 11.52 8.99
N PRO A 164 3.59 12.69 9.63
CA PRO A 164 3.61 13.97 8.95
C PRO A 164 4.66 14.04 7.84
N SER A 165 4.24 14.29 6.59
CA SER A 165 5.08 14.21 5.38
C SER A 165 5.04 15.47 4.51
N PRO A 166 5.42 16.66 5.02
CA PRO A 166 5.29 17.92 4.30
C PRO A 166 6.07 17.97 2.99
N ASN A 167 7.20 17.27 2.91
CA ASN A 167 8.03 17.22 1.68
C ASN A 167 7.35 16.42 0.57
N THR A 168 6.56 15.42 0.92
CA THR A 168 5.76 14.62 -0.04
C THR A 168 4.70 15.52 -0.67
N TRP A 169 3.95 16.26 0.16
CA TRP A 169 2.89 17.15 -0.31
C TRP A 169 3.43 18.26 -1.22
N LYS A 170 4.60 18.84 -0.89
CA LYS A 170 5.27 19.81 -1.77
C LYS A 170 5.58 19.23 -3.16
N LYS A 171 6.05 17.98 -3.23
CA LYS A 171 6.42 17.33 -4.50
C LYS A 171 5.22 16.98 -5.38
N ILE A 172 4.05 16.77 -4.78
CA ILE A 172 2.83 16.41 -5.51
C ILE A 172 1.81 17.58 -5.58
N ALA A 173 2.14 18.75 -5.00
CA ALA A 173 1.24 19.91 -4.89
C ALA A 173 0.62 20.35 -6.22
N ASN A 174 1.39 20.29 -7.33
CA ASN A 174 0.91 20.70 -8.66
C ASN A 174 0.16 19.57 -9.41
N LYS A 175 -0.08 18.44 -8.75
CA LYS A 175 -0.76 17.29 -9.35
C LYS A 175 -2.17 17.20 -8.76
N LYS A 176 -3.19 17.44 -9.58
CA LYS A 176 -4.58 17.22 -9.14
C LYS A 176 -4.77 15.75 -8.76
N ILE A 177 -4.94 15.47 -7.46
CA ILE A 177 -5.22 14.13 -6.92
C ILE A 177 -6.75 13.99 -6.81
N HIS A 178 -7.32 12.97 -7.46
CA HIS A 178 -8.77 12.72 -7.44
C HIS A 178 -9.17 11.88 -6.22
N CYS A 179 -8.26 10.97 -5.81
CA CYS A 179 -8.46 10.06 -4.70
C CYS A 179 -7.17 9.95 -3.87
N LEU A 180 -7.27 10.14 -2.55
CA LEU A 180 -6.19 9.93 -1.59
C LEU A 180 -6.55 8.76 -0.69
N ILE A 181 -5.65 7.79 -0.58
CA ILE A 181 -5.71 6.70 0.42
C ILE A 181 -4.56 6.97 1.41
N ILE A 182 -4.88 7.25 2.67
CA ILE A 182 -3.92 7.74 3.66
C ILE A 182 -4.06 7.07 5.01
N ASP A 183 -2.92 6.80 5.65
CA ASP A 183 -2.80 6.23 6.99
C ASP A 183 -3.46 7.13 8.06
N VAL A 184 -4.25 6.51 8.96
CA VAL A 184 -4.57 7.03 10.28
C VAL A 184 -4.69 5.86 11.24
N SER A 185 -3.63 5.61 12.01
CA SER A 185 -3.50 4.39 12.81
C SER A 185 -4.00 4.53 14.24
N PHE A 186 -3.93 5.72 14.84
CA PHE A 186 -4.18 5.94 16.25
C PHE A 186 -5.18 7.07 16.50
N PRO A 187 -5.94 7.05 17.64
CA PRO A 187 -6.75 8.19 18.06
C PRO A 187 -5.88 9.39 18.44
N SER A 188 -6.47 10.60 18.41
CA SER A 188 -5.75 11.85 18.68
C SER A 188 -5.12 11.93 20.08
N SER A 189 -5.71 11.22 21.05
CA SER A 189 -5.14 11.09 22.40
C SER A 189 -3.79 10.35 22.44
N MET A 190 -3.45 9.58 21.39
CA MET A 190 -2.19 8.83 21.27
C MET A 190 -1.19 9.51 20.32
N LYS A 191 -1.28 10.84 20.16
CA LYS A 191 -0.46 11.61 19.22
C LYS A 191 1.05 11.39 19.40
N GLU A 192 1.54 11.28 20.61
CA GLU A 192 2.97 11.06 20.88
C GLU A 192 3.44 9.69 20.35
N LEU A 193 2.66 8.64 20.59
CA LEU A 193 2.94 7.32 20.05
C LEU A 193 2.87 7.33 18.51
N ALA A 194 1.85 7.95 17.93
CA ALA A 194 1.72 8.08 16.48
C ALA A 194 2.94 8.76 15.86
N LEU A 195 3.44 9.85 16.45
CA LEU A 195 4.65 10.54 15.98
C LEU A 195 5.90 9.68 16.11
N ARG A 196 6.06 8.95 17.22
CA ARG A 196 7.21 8.04 17.44
C ARG A 196 7.23 6.87 16.50
N THR A 197 6.06 6.35 16.13
CA THR A 197 5.91 5.23 15.20
C THR A 197 5.67 5.67 13.75
N ALA A 198 5.73 7.00 13.52
CA ALA A 198 5.53 7.65 12.22
C ALA A 198 4.22 7.23 11.54
N HIS A 199 3.12 7.39 12.27
CA HIS A 199 1.74 7.27 11.80
C HIS A 199 0.96 8.56 12.04
N LEU A 200 -0.27 8.64 11.50
CA LEU A 200 -1.18 9.75 11.75
C LEU A 200 -2.25 9.43 12.78
N THR A 201 -2.77 10.50 13.37
CA THR A 201 -4.03 10.57 14.11
C THR A 201 -5.01 11.47 13.35
N PRO A 202 -6.30 11.50 13.68
CA PRO A 202 -7.25 12.44 13.07
C PRO A 202 -6.81 13.91 13.11
N ASP A 203 -6.23 14.38 14.20
CA ASP A 203 -5.71 15.77 14.30
C ASP A 203 -4.48 16.01 13.40
N LEU A 204 -3.57 15.02 13.34
CA LEU A 204 -2.43 15.09 12.43
C LEU A 204 -2.89 15.03 10.98
N LEU A 205 -3.86 14.18 10.64
CA LEU A 205 -4.47 14.14 9.31
C LEU A 205 -5.01 15.52 8.90
N LYS A 206 -5.78 16.18 9.77
CA LYS A 206 -6.30 17.55 9.52
C LYS A 206 -5.17 18.50 9.16
N THR A 207 -4.05 18.43 9.89
CA THR A 207 -2.86 19.25 9.65
C THR A 207 -2.19 18.91 8.32
N GLU A 208 -2.10 17.63 7.94
CA GLU A 208 -1.52 17.20 6.67
C GLU A 208 -2.42 17.60 5.48
N LEU A 209 -3.73 17.42 5.59
CA LEU A 209 -4.68 17.80 4.53
C LEU A 209 -4.66 19.32 4.26
N ALA A 210 -4.39 20.14 5.28
CA ALA A 210 -4.22 21.58 5.09
C ALA A 210 -3.05 21.98 4.17
N LYS A 211 -2.06 21.08 3.98
CA LYS A 211 -0.88 21.27 3.12
C LYS A 211 -1.11 20.84 1.67
N ILE A 212 -2.21 20.14 1.38
CA ILE A 212 -2.52 19.62 0.04
C ILE A 212 -3.45 20.58 -0.68
N ARG A 213 -2.99 21.15 -1.78
CA ARG A 213 -3.77 22.10 -2.59
C ARG A 213 -3.66 21.73 -4.08
N PRO A 214 -4.75 21.55 -4.83
CA PRO A 214 -6.13 21.47 -4.31
C PRO A 214 -6.34 20.21 -3.46
N LEU A 215 -7.30 20.27 -2.52
CA LEU A 215 -7.67 19.12 -1.70
C LEU A 215 -8.21 17.99 -2.59
N PRO A 216 -7.84 16.73 -2.35
CA PRO A 216 -8.35 15.59 -3.12
C PRO A 216 -9.89 15.47 -3.07
N GLY A 217 -10.49 15.12 -4.18
CA GLY A 217 -11.95 15.01 -4.29
C GLY A 217 -12.55 13.94 -3.36
N ARG A 218 -11.81 12.86 -3.11
CA ARG A 218 -12.16 11.80 -2.16
C ARG A 218 -10.93 11.40 -1.34
N ILE A 219 -11.13 11.20 -0.05
CA ILE A 219 -10.07 10.84 0.90
C ILE A 219 -10.53 9.61 1.66
N PHE A 220 -9.74 8.58 1.59
CA PHE A 220 -9.99 7.31 2.24
C PHE A 220 -8.93 7.04 3.29
N ILE A 221 -9.39 6.77 4.50
CA ILE A 221 -8.53 6.43 5.62
C ILE A 221 -8.28 4.93 5.61
N THR A 222 -7.02 4.55 5.69
CA THR A 222 -6.53 3.18 5.84
C THR A 222 -5.72 3.02 7.11
N HIS A 223 -5.39 1.79 7.46
CA HIS A 223 -4.48 1.40 8.53
C HIS A 223 -4.95 1.72 9.97
N PRO A 224 -6.28 1.90 10.27
CA PRO A 224 -6.67 2.07 11.66
C PRO A 224 -6.35 0.80 12.45
N LYS A 225 -5.80 0.97 13.66
CA LYS A 225 -5.67 -0.14 14.61
C LYS A 225 -7.06 -0.59 15.03
N PRO A 226 -7.43 -1.88 14.87
CA PRO A 226 -8.79 -2.38 15.10
C PRO A 226 -9.32 -2.04 16.50
N GLN A 227 -8.47 -2.08 17.52
CA GLN A 227 -8.82 -1.75 18.91
C GLN A 227 -9.34 -0.32 19.06
N TYR A 228 -8.88 0.60 18.21
CA TYR A 228 -9.22 2.02 18.27
C TYR A 228 -10.17 2.46 17.17
N PHE A 229 -10.64 1.55 16.31
CA PHE A 229 -11.46 1.86 15.14
C PHE A 229 -12.66 2.77 15.47
N LYS A 230 -13.42 2.44 16.53
CA LYS A 230 -14.60 3.22 16.94
C LYS A 230 -14.23 4.64 17.36
N THR A 231 -13.12 4.81 18.07
CA THR A 231 -12.63 6.12 18.51
C THR A 231 -12.13 6.95 17.32
N ILE A 232 -11.28 6.36 16.46
CA ILE A 232 -10.78 7.02 15.25
C ILE A 232 -11.95 7.44 14.36
N LYS A 233 -12.96 6.55 14.17
CA LYS A 233 -14.14 6.87 13.37
C LYS A 233 -14.89 8.08 13.91
N ARG A 234 -15.18 8.10 15.21
CA ARG A 234 -15.87 9.24 15.84
C ARG A 234 -15.09 10.54 15.68
N GLU A 235 -13.76 10.50 15.84
CA GLU A 235 -12.90 11.67 15.67
C GLU A 235 -12.86 12.16 14.22
N ILE A 236 -12.74 11.25 13.23
CA ILE A 236 -12.80 11.58 11.80
C ILE A 236 -14.16 12.20 11.46
N ASP A 237 -15.26 11.62 11.93
CA ASP A 237 -16.61 12.18 11.71
C ASP A 237 -16.73 13.60 12.29
N SER A 238 -16.08 13.88 13.44
CA SER A 238 -16.08 15.20 14.08
C SER A 238 -15.31 16.27 13.30
N LEU A 239 -14.37 15.88 12.43
CA LEU A 239 -13.65 16.84 11.56
C LEU A 239 -14.54 17.48 10.49
N LYS A 240 -15.75 16.95 10.28
CA LYS A 240 -16.77 17.46 9.33
C LYS A 240 -16.30 17.59 7.87
N PHE A 241 -15.30 16.81 7.47
CA PHE A 241 -14.91 16.70 6.06
C PHE A 241 -15.95 15.86 5.30
N ARG A 242 -16.62 16.44 4.30
CA ARG A 242 -17.65 15.73 3.51
C ARG A 242 -17.10 14.64 2.60
N ASN A 243 -15.81 14.68 2.29
CA ASN A 243 -15.12 13.82 1.32
C ASN A 243 -14.15 12.83 1.97
N VAL A 244 -14.19 12.66 3.31
CA VAL A 244 -13.34 11.72 4.06
C VAL A 244 -14.17 10.52 4.54
N ARG A 245 -13.65 9.30 4.32
CA ARG A 245 -14.28 8.05 4.75
C ARG A 245 -13.21 7.05 5.22
N ILE A 246 -13.49 6.27 6.25
CA ILE A 246 -12.65 5.14 6.64
C ILE A 246 -13.01 3.94 5.78
N LEU A 247 -11.99 3.27 5.25
CA LEU A 247 -12.13 2.04 4.47
C LEU A 247 -12.49 0.85 5.33
N LYS A 248 -13.08 -0.13 4.65
CA LYS A 248 -13.32 -1.49 5.16
C LYS A 248 -12.84 -2.49 4.12
N ASP A 249 -12.48 -3.67 4.61
CA ASP A 249 -12.17 -4.81 3.75
C ASP A 249 -13.36 -5.11 2.83
N GLY A 250 -13.12 -5.35 1.55
CA GLY A 250 -14.12 -5.54 0.51
C GLY A 250 -14.68 -4.26 -0.12
N ASP A 251 -14.30 -3.06 0.35
CA ASP A 251 -14.71 -1.81 -0.30
C ASP A 251 -14.16 -1.73 -1.74
N ILE A 252 -14.95 -1.09 -2.62
CA ILE A 252 -14.53 -0.81 -4.01
C ILE A 252 -14.47 0.71 -4.22
N ILE A 253 -13.29 1.19 -4.59
CA ILE A 253 -13.04 2.59 -4.92
C ILE A 253 -13.00 2.72 -6.45
N ARG A 254 -13.82 3.61 -7.03
CA ARG A 254 -13.75 3.97 -8.46
C ARG A 254 -13.18 5.38 -8.58
N VAL A 255 -12.00 5.51 -9.23
CA VAL A 255 -11.32 6.81 -9.46
C VAL A 255 -11.61 7.31 -10.85
#